data_6ad6e4af082ab882091bface67a0feaa
#
_entry.id   6ad6e4af082ab882091bface67a0feaa
#
_cell.length_a   1.000
_cell.length_b   1.000
_cell.length_c   1.000
_cell.angle_alpha   90.00
_cell.angle_beta   90.00
_cell.angle_gamma   90.00
#
_symmetry.space_group_name_H-M   'P 1'
#
loop_
_entity.id
_entity.type
_entity.pdbx_description
1 polymer ?
#
loop_
_entity_poly.entity_id
_entity_poly.type
_entity_poly.pdbx_seq_one_letter_code
_entity_poly.pdbx_strand_id
1 'polypeptide(L)'
;MRIAMLVLALVLVGGAPAPTEASPGFTGKVESVRWDDLRHSYRAGCPVGPAQLRVLRVSYWGFDGRSRLGSIVVSRRVADDVVAVFRQLWAVRFPIRRLRPVSAYRGSDDASMAADNTSGFNCRFVGGTSRWSLHAYGEAIDVNPVENPYVRGSYVSPPTGRAFADRRDRYRKGMAIGGGVLVRAFASIGWRWGASFGDFQHFSSTGR
;
A
#
# COMPACT_ATOMS: atom_id res chain seq x y z
N MET A 1 30.68 67.54 -31.45
CA MET A 1 30.67 66.40 -30.46
C MET A 1 29.49 65.48 -30.82
N ARG A 2 29.75 64.34 -31.46
CA ARG A 2 28.70 63.38 -31.88
C ARG A 2 28.70 62.24 -30.85
N ILE A 3 27.60 62.06 -30.13
CA ILE A 3 27.41 60.98 -29.13
C ILE A 3 26.87 59.77 -29.91
N ALA A 4 27.65 58.68 -29.96
CA ALA A 4 27.23 57.40 -30.50
C ALA A 4 26.46 56.66 -29.44
N MET A 5 25.21 56.33 -29.70
CA MET A 5 24.32 55.53 -28.85
C MET A 5 24.51 54.04 -29.20
N LEU A 6 25.07 53.29 -28.25
CA LEU A 6 25.26 51.83 -28.39
C LEU A 6 23.97 51.15 -28.01
N VAL A 7 23.30 50.52 -28.96
CA VAL A 7 22.11 49.66 -28.69
C VAL A 7 22.58 48.26 -28.39
N LEU A 8 22.40 47.83 -27.15
CA LEU A 8 22.69 46.47 -26.68
C LEU A 8 21.47 45.59 -27.00
N ALA A 9 21.61 44.71 -27.98
CA ALA A 9 20.57 43.72 -28.30
C ALA A 9 20.63 42.55 -27.31
N LEU A 10 19.58 42.39 -26.49
CA LEU A 10 19.41 41.28 -25.57
C LEU A 10 18.88 40.04 -26.34
N VAL A 11 19.70 39.04 -26.58
CA VAL A 11 19.29 37.77 -27.20
C VAL A 11 18.67 36.89 -26.12
N LEU A 12 17.35 36.76 -26.10
CA LEU A 12 16.62 35.77 -25.30
C LEU A 12 16.82 34.39 -25.92
N VAL A 13 17.68 33.58 -25.30
CA VAL A 13 17.79 32.15 -25.63
C VAL A 13 16.59 31.43 -25.02
N GLY A 14 15.57 31.19 -25.83
CA GLY A 14 14.43 30.35 -25.45
C GLY A 14 14.87 28.91 -25.28
N GLY A 15 15.02 28.45 -24.03
CA GLY A 15 15.23 27.05 -23.73
C GLY A 15 14.01 26.23 -24.17
N ALA A 16 14.24 25.22 -25.02
CA ALA A 16 13.20 24.25 -25.37
C ALA A 16 12.70 23.54 -24.09
N PRO A 17 11.37 23.32 -23.91
CA PRO A 17 10.87 22.58 -22.78
C PRO A 17 11.47 21.16 -22.81
N ALA A 18 11.97 20.70 -21.65
CA ALA A 18 12.47 19.33 -21.50
C ALA A 18 11.37 18.33 -21.88
N PRO A 19 11.71 17.22 -22.54
CA PRO A 19 10.73 16.21 -22.94
C PRO A 19 10.01 15.70 -21.68
N THR A 20 8.68 15.82 -21.68
CA THR A 20 7.83 15.27 -20.61
C THR A 20 7.95 13.76 -20.68
N GLU A 21 8.65 13.14 -19.72
CA GLU A 21 8.69 11.68 -19.60
C GLU A 21 7.27 11.15 -19.54
N ALA A 22 6.92 10.25 -20.46
CA ALA A 22 5.63 9.57 -20.44
C ALA A 22 5.47 8.86 -19.11
N SER A 23 4.35 9.09 -18.40
CA SER A 23 4.08 8.38 -17.15
C SER A 23 4.14 6.87 -17.40
N PRO A 24 4.88 6.10 -16.60
CA PRO A 24 5.00 4.65 -16.80
C PRO A 24 3.61 3.99 -16.73
N GLY A 25 3.39 2.98 -17.57
CA GLY A 25 2.14 2.22 -17.58
C GLY A 25 1.95 1.41 -16.29
N PHE A 26 0.70 1.16 -15.91
CA PHE A 26 0.39 0.25 -14.81
C PHE A 26 0.69 -1.21 -15.20
N THR A 27 1.44 -1.89 -14.35
CA THR A 27 1.61 -3.35 -14.40
C THR A 27 0.73 -3.99 -13.32
N GLY A 28 -0.06 -5.01 -13.69
CA GLY A 28 -0.82 -5.83 -12.74
C GLY A 28 -0.81 -7.26 -13.25
N LYS A 29 -0.04 -8.14 -12.60
CA LYS A 29 0.07 -9.56 -12.95
C LYS A 29 -0.32 -10.43 -11.77
N VAL A 30 -1.09 -11.48 -12.03
CA VAL A 30 -1.47 -12.52 -11.06
C VAL A 30 -0.65 -13.76 -11.38
N GLU A 31 0.13 -14.22 -10.44
CA GLU A 31 1.04 -15.35 -10.61
C GLU A 31 0.80 -16.38 -9.50
N SER A 32 1.15 -17.64 -9.77
CA SER A 32 1.20 -18.67 -8.72
C SER A 32 2.29 -18.31 -7.71
N VAL A 33 2.01 -18.55 -6.43
CA VAL A 33 3.01 -18.34 -5.38
C VAL A 33 4.18 -19.31 -5.54
N ARG A 34 5.39 -18.83 -5.27
CA ARG A 34 6.59 -19.65 -5.10
C ARG A 34 6.91 -19.78 -3.62
N TRP A 35 7.75 -20.74 -3.27
CA TRP A 35 8.11 -20.96 -1.87
C TRP A 35 8.69 -19.71 -1.20
N ASP A 36 9.50 -18.93 -1.91
CA ASP A 36 10.10 -17.70 -1.38
C ASP A 36 9.07 -16.62 -1.04
N ASP A 37 7.92 -16.61 -1.74
CA ASP A 37 6.82 -15.70 -1.41
C ASP A 37 6.15 -16.05 -0.07
N LEU A 38 6.28 -17.32 0.39
CA LEU A 38 5.56 -17.90 1.52
C LEU A 38 6.47 -18.38 2.68
N ARG A 39 7.76 -18.59 2.44
CA ARG A 39 8.71 -19.32 3.31
C ARG A 39 8.53 -19.10 4.81
N HIS A 40 8.23 -17.87 5.22
CA HIS A 40 8.10 -17.49 6.63
C HIS A 40 6.69 -17.08 7.03
N SER A 41 5.82 -16.77 6.06
CA SER A 41 4.44 -16.34 6.32
C SER A 41 3.42 -17.47 6.22
N TYR A 42 3.83 -18.66 5.75
CA TYR A 42 3.00 -19.87 5.67
C TYR A 42 3.55 -20.96 6.62
N ARG A 43 2.64 -21.74 7.19
CA ARG A 43 2.97 -22.93 8.00
C ARG A 43 1.88 -24.00 7.83
N ALA A 44 2.18 -25.22 8.19
CA ALA A 44 1.18 -26.28 8.28
C ALA A 44 0.09 -25.88 9.28
N GLY A 45 -1.16 -26.22 8.97
CA GLY A 45 -2.33 -25.83 9.75
C GLY A 45 -2.92 -24.46 9.42
N CYS A 46 -2.36 -23.72 8.45
CA CYS A 46 -3.02 -22.53 7.91
C CYS A 46 -4.39 -22.88 7.33
N PRO A 47 -5.39 -21.97 7.41
CA PRO A 47 -6.74 -22.23 6.91
C PRO A 47 -6.82 -22.35 5.39
N VAL A 48 -5.79 -21.87 4.66
CA VAL A 48 -5.65 -22.02 3.20
C VAL A 48 -4.28 -22.56 2.85
N GLY A 49 -4.22 -23.39 1.80
CA GLY A 49 -2.96 -23.92 1.26
C GLY A 49 -2.38 -23.02 0.16
N PRO A 50 -1.09 -23.25 -0.22
CA PRO A 50 -0.44 -22.45 -1.27
C PRO A 50 -1.18 -22.42 -2.61
N ALA A 51 -1.87 -23.50 -3.00
CA ALA A 51 -2.66 -23.55 -4.23
C ALA A 51 -3.83 -22.54 -4.26
N GLN A 52 -4.29 -22.10 -3.08
CA GLN A 52 -5.38 -21.14 -2.92
C GLN A 52 -4.88 -19.70 -2.87
N LEU A 53 -3.56 -19.47 -2.92
CA LEU A 53 -2.92 -18.16 -2.88
C LEU A 53 -2.38 -17.75 -4.25
N ARG A 54 -2.24 -16.44 -4.45
CA ARG A 54 -1.57 -15.82 -5.60
C ARG A 54 -0.64 -14.73 -5.13
N VAL A 55 0.47 -14.57 -5.82
CA VAL A 55 1.30 -13.37 -5.72
C VAL A 55 0.88 -12.40 -6.82
N LEU A 56 0.59 -11.18 -6.42
CA LEU A 56 0.33 -10.09 -7.35
C LEU A 56 1.62 -9.27 -7.52
N ARG A 57 1.98 -8.99 -8.77
CA ARG A 57 3.05 -8.05 -9.13
C ARG A 57 2.38 -6.79 -9.65
N VAL A 58 2.39 -5.71 -8.87
CA VAL A 58 1.65 -4.49 -9.21
C VAL A 58 2.52 -3.25 -9.11
N SER A 59 2.28 -2.32 -10.05
CA SER A 59 2.87 -0.98 -9.98
C SER A 59 2.26 -0.18 -8.83
N TYR A 60 3.09 0.61 -8.16
CA TYR A 60 2.66 1.56 -7.15
C TYR A 60 3.53 2.82 -7.16
N TRP A 61 2.99 3.93 -6.67
CA TRP A 61 3.73 5.17 -6.48
C TRP A 61 4.34 5.21 -5.09
N GLY A 62 5.63 5.50 -5.00
CA GLY A 62 6.28 5.77 -3.73
C GLY A 62 5.94 7.16 -3.18
N PHE A 63 6.26 7.40 -1.92
CA PHE A 63 6.09 8.72 -1.29
C PHE A 63 6.94 9.82 -1.93
N ASP A 64 8.01 9.45 -2.62
CA ASP A 64 8.86 10.34 -3.43
C ASP A 64 8.32 10.60 -4.84
N GLY A 65 7.11 10.08 -5.16
CA GLY A 65 6.48 10.24 -6.47
C GLY A 65 7.10 9.37 -7.58
N ARG A 66 7.98 8.43 -7.25
CA ARG A 66 8.56 7.49 -8.22
C ARG A 66 7.70 6.23 -8.34
N SER A 67 7.58 5.76 -9.58
CA SER A 67 6.97 4.46 -9.89
C SER A 67 7.84 3.30 -9.40
N ARG A 68 7.20 2.27 -8.87
CA ARG A 68 7.82 1.02 -8.41
C ARG A 68 6.97 -0.17 -8.76
N LEU A 69 7.60 -1.33 -8.84
CA LEU A 69 6.92 -2.62 -8.88
C LEU A 69 7.05 -3.29 -7.52
N GLY A 70 5.93 -3.71 -6.95
CA GLY A 70 5.89 -4.45 -5.69
C GLY A 70 5.17 -5.77 -5.83
N SER A 71 5.13 -6.52 -4.74
CA SER A 71 4.42 -7.79 -4.69
C SER A 71 3.66 -7.97 -3.38
N ILE A 72 2.48 -8.59 -3.49
CA ILE A 72 1.62 -8.91 -2.36
C ILE A 72 1.00 -10.29 -2.58
N VAL A 73 0.87 -11.07 -1.51
CA VAL A 73 0.20 -12.37 -1.56
C VAL A 73 -1.22 -12.22 -1.04
N VAL A 74 -2.18 -12.73 -1.81
CA VAL A 74 -3.60 -12.73 -1.47
C VAL A 74 -4.27 -14.05 -1.85
N SER A 75 -5.51 -14.26 -1.40
CA SER A 75 -6.35 -15.37 -1.87
C SER A 75 -6.55 -15.31 -3.38
N ARG A 76 -6.54 -16.48 -4.03
CA ARG A 76 -6.89 -16.62 -5.44
C ARG A 76 -8.25 -16.03 -5.78
N ARG A 77 -9.20 -16.09 -4.83
CA ARG A 77 -10.58 -15.64 -5.02
C ARG A 77 -10.71 -14.13 -5.24
N VAL A 78 -9.77 -13.36 -4.69
CA VAL A 78 -9.83 -11.89 -4.69
C VAL A 78 -8.68 -11.26 -5.49
N ALA A 79 -7.88 -12.09 -6.17
CA ALA A 79 -6.64 -11.64 -6.81
C ALA A 79 -6.89 -10.55 -7.86
N ASP A 80 -7.83 -10.76 -8.76
CA ASP A 80 -8.13 -9.80 -9.85
C ASP A 80 -8.78 -8.53 -9.31
N ASP A 81 -9.65 -8.64 -8.30
CA ASP A 81 -10.27 -7.50 -7.63
C ASP A 81 -9.21 -6.62 -6.95
N VAL A 82 -8.25 -7.25 -6.28
CA VAL A 82 -7.13 -6.53 -5.64
C VAL A 82 -6.23 -5.84 -6.69
N VAL A 83 -5.99 -6.47 -7.84
CA VAL A 83 -5.29 -5.80 -8.96
C VAL A 83 -6.06 -4.56 -9.42
N ALA A 84 -7.41 -4.62 -9.49
CA ALA A 84 -8.23 -3.47 -9.83
C ALA A 84 -8.13 -2.34 -8.80
N VAL A 85 -8.06 -2.66 -7.50
CA VAL A 85 -7.78 -1.68 -6.43
C VAL A 85 -6.43 -0.98 -6.68
N PHE A 86 -5.34 -1.73 -6.88
CA PHE A 86 -4.04 -1.13 -7.13
C PHE A 86 -4.01 -0.30 -8.41
N ARG A 87 -4.75 -0.67 -9.44
CA ARG A 87 -4.92 0.13 -10.66
C ARG A 87 -5.58 1.48 -10.37
N GLN A 88 -6.63 1.51 -9.55
CA GLN A 88 -7.29 2.75 -9.13
C GLN A 88 -6.34 3.63 -8.32
N LEU A 89 -5.60 3.06 -7.36
CA LEU A 89 -4.61 3.78 -6.56
C LEU A 89 -3.47 4.33 -7.43
N TRP A 90 -3.04 3.56 -8.43
CA TRP A 90 -2.05 3.99 -9.41
C TRP A 90 -2.51 5.20 -10.22
N ALA A 91 -3.75 5.18 -10.75
CA ALA A 91 -4.30 6.24 -11.58
C ALA A 91 -4.31 7.60 -10.88
N VAL A 92 -4.50 7.62 -9.57
CA VAL A 92 -4.52 8.84 -8.75
C VAL A 92 -3.20 9.10 -8.00
N ARG A 93 -2.17 8.35 -8.32
CA ARG A 93 -0.84 8.43 -7.69
C ARG A 93 -0.89 8.34 -6.15
N PHE A 94 -1.77 7.48 -5.61
CA PHE A 94 -1.81 7.25 -4.17
C PHE A 94 -0.48 6.65 -3.70
N PRO A 95 0.19 7.23 -2.70
CA PRO A 95 1.52 6.79 -2.30
C PRO A 95 1.46 5.54 -1.40
N ILE A 96 2.31 4.58 -1.71
CA ILE A 96 2.56 3.39 -0.89
C ILE A 96 4.04 3.37 -0.53
N ARG A 97 4.35 3.10 0.74
CA ARG A 97 5.74 3.13 1.22
C ARG A 97 6.53 1.93 0.75
N ARG A 98 6.00 0.74 0.99
CA ARG A 98 6.53 -0.55 0.57
C ARG A 98 5.39 -1.50 0.22
N LEU A 99 5.69 -2.45 -0.65
CA LEU A 99 4.74 -3.48 -1.06
C LEU A 99 5.51 -4.80 -1.24
N ARG A 100 5.58 -5.60 -0.18
CA ARG A 100 6.31 -6.87 -0.13
C ARG A 100 5.50 -7.93 0.63
N PRO A 101 5.62 -9.24 0.28
CA PRO A 101 5.09 -10.31 1.11
C PRO A 101 5.67 -10.25 2.53
N VAL A 102 4.87 -10.61 3.54
CA VAL A 102 5.32 -10.66 4.94
C VAL A 102 6.48 -11.65 5.14
N SER A 103 6.63 -12.61 4.23
CA SER A 103 7.79 -13.50 4.16
C SER A 103 9.12 -12.76 4.11
N ALA A 104 9.18 -11.57 3.48
CA ALA A 104 10.37 -10.71 3.46
C ALA A 104 10.76 -10.16 4.85
N TYR A 105 9.85 -10.23 5.81
CA TYR A 105 10.04 -9.83 7.21
C TYR A 105 10.06 -11.05 8.15
N ARG A 106 10.43 -12.22 7.63
CA ARG A 106 10.46 -13.49 8.37
C ARG A 106 9.11 -13.87 8.98
N GLY A 107 8.00 -13.48 8.36
CA GLY A 107 6.65 -13.73 8.86
C GLY A 107 6.22 -12.86 10.04
N SER A 108 7.07 -11.96 10.51
CA SER A 108 6.76 -11.03 11.59
C SER A 108 5.85 -9.91 11.11
N ASP A 109 4.65 -9.85 11.67
CA ASP A 109 3.68 -8.79 11.46
C ASP A 109 4.21 -7.43 11.95
N ASP A 110 4.75 -7.43 13.17
CA ASP A 110 5.32 -6.23 13.80
C ASP A 110 6.48 -5.65 12.98
N ALA A 111 7.39 -6.50 12.48
CA ALA A 111 8.49 -6.05 11.64
C ALA A 111 8.01 -5.51 10.29
N SER A 112 6.98 -6.13 9.71
CA SER A 112 6.32 -5.66 8.47
C SER A 112 5.68 -4.28 8.69
N MET A 113 4.89 -4.12 9.75
CA MET A 113 4.25 -2.85 10.11
C MET A 113 5.26 -1.76 10.45
N ALA A 114 6.29 -2.07 11.25
CA ALA A 114 7.36 -1.11 11.60
C ALA A 114 8.14 -0.62 10.38
N ALA A 115 8.27 -1.47 9.34
CA ALA A 115 8.86 -1.10 8.06
C ALA A 115 7.90 -0.33 7.15
N ASP A 116 6.69 -0.01 7.60
CA ASP A 116 5.65 0.64 6.81
C ASP A 116 5.34 -0.13 5.51
N ASN A 117 5.17 -1.44 5.65
CA ASN A 117 4.95 -2.34 4.53
C ASN A 117 3.47 -2.65 4.32
N THR A 118 2.94 -2.29 3.17
CA THR A 118 1.62 -2.75 2.72
C THR A 118 1.70 -4.25 2.47
N SER A 119 0.84 -5.03 3.12
CA SER A 119 0.91 -6.49 3.15
C SER A 119 -0.46 -7.17 3.12
N GLY A 120 -0.49 -8.41 2.62
CA GLY A 120 -1.69 -9.24 2.54
C GLY A 120 -1.59 -10.49 3.39
N PHE A 121 -1.35 -11.65 2.77
CA PHE A 121 -1.32 -12.95 3.44
C PHE A 121 -0.25 -13.04 4.54
N ASN A 122 -0.68 -13.46 5.71
CA ASN A 122 0.17 -13.86 6.83
C ASN A 122 -0.56 -14.90 7.69
N CYS A 123 -0.03 -16.11 7.80
CA CYS A 123 -0.65 -17.21 8.53
C CYS A 123 -0.50 -17.02 10.04
N ARG A 124 -1.34 -16.21 10.64
CA ARG A 124 -1.35 -15.91 12.06
C ARG A 124 -2.76 -15.86 12.65
N PHE A 125 -2.85 -16.03 13.93
CA PHE A 125 -4.07 -15.72 14.68
C PHE A 125 -4.21 -14.20 14.89
N VAL A 126 -5.43 -13.76 15.19
CA VAL A 126 -5.66 -12.43 15.75
C VAL A 126 -4.96 -12.36 17.12
N GLY A 127 -4.23 -11.30 17.38
CA GLY A 127 -3.43 -11.14 18.59
C GLY A 127 -4.22 -11.42 19.86
N GLY A 128 -3.66 -12.27 20.75
CA GLY A 128 -4.29 -12.67 22.01
C GLY A 128 -5.45 -13.66 21.87
N THR A 129 -5.67 -14.28 20.69
CA THR A 129 -6.76 -15.24 20.45
C THR A 129 -6.29 -16.48 19.71
N SER A 130 -7.16 -17.53 19.65
CA SER A 130 -7.00 -18.71 18.80
C SER A 130 -7.76 -18.60 17.47
N ARG A 131 -8.35 -17.45 17.17
CA ARG A 131 -9.09 -17.20 15.92
C ARG A 131 -8.12 -16.78 14.81
N TRP A 132 -8.22 -17.42 13.65
CA TRP A 132 -7.44 -17.01 12.49
C TRP A 132 -7.77 -15.57 12.08
N SER A 133 -6.72 -14.79 11.82
CA SER A 133 -6.84 -13.49 11.16
C SER A 133 -7.31 -13.65 9.71
N LEU A 134 -8.00 -12.67 9.14
CA LEU A 134 -8.33 -12.65 7.71
C LEU A 134 -7.09 -12.61 6.82
N HIS A 135 -5.97 -12.12 7.33
CA HIS A 135 -4.67 -12.26 6.66
C HIS A 135 -4.28 -13.72 6.45
N ALA A 136 -4.65 -14.64 7.35
CA ALA A 136 -4.38 -16.07 7.20
C ALA A 136 -5.18 -16.71 6.05
N TYR A 137 -6.25 -16.08 5.60
CA TYR A 137 -7.03 -16.49 4.42
C TYR A 137 -6.57 -15.75 3.14
N GLY A 138 -5.71 -14.75 3.24
CA GLY A 138 -5.33 -13.86 2.14
C GLY A 138 -6.47 -12.92 1.71
N GLU A 139 -7.40 -12.62 2.61
CA GLU A 139 -8.59 -11.80 2.38
C GLU A 139 -8.58 -10.49 3.19
N ALA A 140 -7.39 -10.06 3.60
CA ALA A 140 -7.14 -8.77 4.21
C ALA A 140 -5.85 -8.15 3.68
N ILE A 141 -5.81 -6.82 3.65
CA ILE A 141 -4.63 -6.03 3.28
C ILE A 141 -4.50 -4.88 4.26
N ASP A 142 -3.29 -4.74 4.81
CA ASP A 142 -2.89 -3.57 5.59
C ASP A 142 -2.11 -2.61 4.69
N VAL A 143 -2.51 -1.34 4.65
CA VAL A 143 -1.93 -0.32 3.77
C VAL A 143 -1.24 0.76 4.58
N ASN A 144 0.05 1.01 4.30
CA ASN A 144 0.86 2.03 4.96
C ASN A 144 0.64 2.05 6.49
N PRO A 145 1.09 1.02 7.22
CA PRO A 145 0.80 0.87 8.65
C PRO A 145 1.23 2.03 9.53
N VAL A 146 2.26 2.78 9.12
CA VAL A 146 2.73 3.95 9.86
C VAL A 146 1.76 5.12 9.70
N GLU A 147 1.32 5.41 8.47
CA GLU A 147 0.32 6.46 8.20
C GLU A 147 -1.09 6.03 8.64
N ASN A 148 -1.32 4.73 8.85
CA ASN A 148 -2.62 4.15 9.19
C ASN A 148 -2.51 3.17 10.37
N PRO A 149 -2.02 3.61 11.54
CA PRO A 149 -1.78 2.68 12.64
C PRO A 149 -3.07 2.07 13.19
N TYR A 150 -2.93 0.91 13.84
CA TYR A 150 -3.94 0.44 14.78
C TYR A 150 -3.87 1.28 16.05
N VAL A 151 -5.03 1.78 16.50
CA VAL A 151 -5.15 2.65 17.69
C VAL A 151 -6.22 2.12 18.63
N ARG A 152 -5.83 1.85 19.89
CA ARG A 152 -6.76 1.45 20.94
C ARG A 152 -6.42 2.17 22.25
N GLY A 153 -7.16 3.22 22.56
CA GLY A 153 -6.80 4.10 23.66
C GLY A 153 -5.42 4.72 23.45
N SER A 154 -4.51 4.53 24.39
CA SER A 154 -3.11 5.00 24.28
C SER A 154 -2.19 4.06 23.50
N TYR A 155 -2.65 2.85 23.18
CA TYR A 155 -1.89 1.88 22.39
C TYR A 155 -1.92 2.23 20.90
N VAL A 156 -0.73 2.28 20.28
CA VAL A 156 -0.55 2.55 18.84
C VAL A 156 0.40 1.53 18.26
N SER A 157 -0.02 0.85 17.19
CA SER A 157 0.81 -0.12 16.49
C SER A 157 0.79 0.12 14.96
N PRO A 158 1.98 0.24 14.32
CA PRO A 158 3.32 0.26 14.93
C PRO A 158 3.53 1.55 15.74
N PRO A 159 4.44 1.55 16.75
CA PRO A 159 4.72 2.75 17.55
C PRO A 159 5.17 3.98 16.74
N THR A 160 5.82 3.75 15.60
CA THR A 160 6.22 4.79 14.64
C THR A 160 5.01 5.52 14.03
N GLY A 161 3.82 4.92 14.06
CA GLY A 161 2.56 5.52 13.62
C GLY A 161 1.93 6.50 14.61
N ARG A 162 2.51 6.70 15.81
CA ARG A 162 1.93 7.55 16.86
C ARG A 162 1.59 8.97 16.39
N ALA A 163 2.41 9.54 15.51
CA ALA A 163 2.15 10.86 14.92
C ALA A 163 0.89 10.90 14.03
N PHE A 164 0.36 9.75 13.62
CA PHE A 164 -0.83 9.58 12.77
C PHE A 164 -2.05 9.03 13.54
N ALA A 165 -1.94 8.86 14.85
CA ALA A 165 -3.02 8.30 15.68
C ALA A 165 -4.22 9.25 15.81
N ASP A 166 -3.99 10.57 15.83
CA ASP A 166 -5.08 11.56 15.79
C ASP A 166 -5.57 11.73 14.35
N ARG A 167 -6.83 11.35 14.12
CA ARG A 167 -7.46 11.31 12.79
C ARG A 167 -8.46 12.44 12.55
N ARG A 168 -8.67 13.35 13.52
CA ARG A 168 -9.80 14.27 13.51
C ARG A 168 -9.71 15.36 12.45
N ASP A 169 -8.52 15.95 12.22
CA ASP A 169 -8.43 17.17 11.39
C ASP A 169 -7.20 17.26 10.47
N ARG A 170 -6.46 16.19 10.29
CA ARG A 170 -5.18 16.26 9.59
C ARG A 170 -5.00 15.14 8.56
N TYR A 171 -5.54 15.37 7.36
CA TYR A 171 -5.12 14.54 6.25
C TYR A 171 -3.63 14.75 5.95
N ARG A 172 -2.89 13.66 5.95
CA ARG A 172 -1.50 13.61 5.48
C ARG A 172 -1.36 12.54 4.41
N LYS A 173 -0.38 12.72 3.56
CA LYS A 173 -0.08 11.83 2.43
C LYS A 173 -0.01 10.36 2.90
N GLY A 174 -0.69 9.46 2.20
CA GLY A 174 -0.71 8.02 2.49
C GLY A 174 -1.76 7.56 3.50
N MET A 175 -2.53 8.48 4.11
CA MET A 175 -3.57 8.13 5.08
C MET A 175 -4.84 7.61 4.41
N ALA A 176 -5.47 6.61 5.04
CA ALA A 176 -6.86 6.24 4.81
C ALA A 176 -7.76 7.23 5.56
N ILE A 177 -8.77 7.77 4.89
CA ILE A 177 -9.81 8.63 5.48
C ILE A 177 -11.17 8.22 4.96
N GLY A 178 -12.22 8.43 5.74
CA GLY A 178 -13.60 8.15 5.34
C GLY A 178 -13.94 8.87 4.03
N GLY A 179 -14.48 8.14 3.05
CA GLY A 179 -14.76 8.67 1.70
C GLY A 179 -13.52 9.03 0.86
N GLY A 180 -12.30 8.81 1.38
CA GLY A 180 -11.07 9.05 0.64
C GLY A 180 -10.79 7.98 -0.44
N VAL A 181 -9.81 8.25 -1.28
CA VAL A 181 -9.46 7.41 -2.44
C VAL A 181 -9.19 5.96 -2.04
N LEU A 182 -8.37 5.74 -1.00
CA LEU A 182 -8.00 4.41 -0.54
C LEU A 182 -9.24 3.62 -0.08
N VAL A 183 -10.10 4.25 0.74
CA VAL A 183 -11.33 3.60 1.26
C VAL A 183 -12.30 3.30 0.12
N ARG A 184 -12.49 4.22 -0.84
CA ARG A 184 -13.36 3.97 -2.01
C ARG A 184 -12.82 2.87 -2.91
N ALA A 185 -11.50 2.79 -3.11
CA ALA A 185 -10.89 1.76 -3.95
C ALA A 185 -11.17 0.34 -3.40
N PHE A 186 -11.03 0.14 -2.08
CA PHE A 186 -11.38 -1.13 -1.46
C PHE A 186 -12.90 -1.37 -1.39
N ALA A 187 -13.69 -0.32 -1.15
CA ALA A 187 -15.15 -0.42 -1.16
C ALA A 187 -15.71 -0.84 -2.53
N SER A 188 -15.05 -0.47 -3.64
CA SER A 188 -15.46 -0.85 -5.00
C SER A 188 -15.44 -2.35 -5.26
N ILE A 189 -14.69 -3.12 -4.47
CA ILE A 189 -14.64 -4.60 -4.48
C ILE A 189 -15.40 -5.22 -3.30
N GLY A 190 -16.23 -4.44 -2.59
CA GLY A 190 -17.02 -4.92 -1.45
C GLY A 190 -16.24 -5.06 -0.14
N TRP A 191 -14.97 -4.65 -0.09
CA TRP A 191 -14.19 -4.73 1.14
C TRP A 191 -14.48 -3.56 2.08
N ARG A 192 -14.32 -3.81 3.37
CA ARG A 192 -14.59 -2.85 4.44
C ARG A 192 -13.30 -2.41 5.11
N TRP A 193 -13.32 -1.18 5.58
CA TRP A 193 -12.24 -0.56 6.32
C TRP A 193 -12.38 -0.79 7.82
N GLY A 194 -11.26 -1.10 8.51
CA GLY A 194 -11.19 -1.40 9.94
C GLY A 194 -11.31 -0.20 10.89
N ALA A 195 -11.65 0.99 10.39
CA ALA A 195 -11.75 2.20 11.22
C ALA A 195 -12.72 2.08 12.40
N SER A 196 -13.78 1.28 12.27
CA SER A 196 -14.79 1.09 13.34
C SER A 196 -14.23 0.44 14.60
N PHE A 197 -13.10 -0.25 14.50
CA PHE A 197 -12.39 -0.86 15.64
C PHE A 197 -10.96 -0.33 15.80
N GLY A 198 -10.67 0.84 15.19
CA GLY A 198 -9.40 1.55 15.34
C GLY A 198 -8.25 1.00 14.50
N ASP A 199 -8.49 0.08 13.58
CA ASP A 199 -7.47 -0.48 12.71
C ASP A 199 -7.47 0.22 11.35
N PHE A 200 -6.78 1.36 11.29
CA PHE A 200 -6.86 2.23 10.13
C PHE A 200 -6.10 1.71 8.92
N GLN A 201 -5.15 0.78 9.10
CA GLN A 201 -4.42 0.14 7.98
C GLN A 201 -5.27 -0.93 7.30
N HIS A 202 -6.21 -1.57 8.03
CA HIS A 202 -6.86 -2.81 7.68
C HIS A 202 -8.03 -2.64 6.72
N PHE A 203 -7.97 -3.37 5.61
CA PHE A 203 -9.07 -3.54 4.64
C PHE A 203 -9.31 -5.02 4.44
N SER A 204 -10.56 -5.47 4.52
CA SER A 204 -10.86 -6.90 4.42
C SER A 204 -12.24 -7.19 3.83
N SER A 205 -12.42 -8.42 3.33
CA SER A 205 -13.66 -8.90 2.72
C SER A 205 -14.86 -8.86 3.68
N THR A 206 -14.63 -8.94 5.00
CA THR A 206 -15.72 -8.95 6.01
C THR A 206 -15.70 -7.71 6.92
N GLY A 207 -14.64 -6.91 6.91
CA GLY A 207 -14.49 -5.73 7.78
C GLY A 207 -14.15 -6.05 9.24
N ARG A 208 -13.51 -7.20 9.49
CA ARG A 208 -13.11 -7.66 10.83
C ARG A 208 -11.69 -8.20 10.82
#